data_8268fd8aa0a3f4d0244c1f30c428b572
#
_entry.id   8268fd8aa0a3f4d0244c1f30c428b572
#
_cell.length_a   1.000
_cell.length_b   1.000
_cell.length_c   1.000
_cell.angle_alpha   90.00
_cell.angle_beta   90.00
_cell.angle_gamma   90.00
#
_symmetry.space_group_name_H-M   'P 1'
#
loop_
_entity.id
_entity.type
_entity.pdbx_description
1 polymer ?
#
loop_
_entity_poly.entity_id
_entity_poly.type
_entity_poly.pdbx_seq_one_letter_code
_entity_poly.pdbx_strand_id
1 'polypeptide(L)'
;KTTFLNQWIEQVKGKTAVIQNDFGAQAVDRENAEGSLIYEEIGEGCICCGMALEFEEKMRRIAMEDCPDRIFIEASGFGKLSDVVKVCTQLKEKEHREMMIGPNVTVVDIGMVEAYASGLGEFYVDQIEHADVILVNNIDSDDVESEEIEEGWKALERLNTKALKSEDAREVLKSVMESGNVDQNLQIEGDTLIKYLGADAFVEVPDGIRIIADSAFEYCMEVQEVHLPDSVERIGKHAFQGSGIKKIHLPESIKTIDIYAFSGTPLEYIELPENLQKLGHSAFRYCRMLKKVKFPEHLVEIPHDTFNDCGKLREVILPHDTEVIEAHAFSGCAALEQVDLPESVKRMEEGAFVTCVSLEKVHLPKGLE
;
A
#
# COMPACT_ATOMS: atom_id res chain seq x y z
N LYS A 1 20.29 -8.30 -19.40
CA LYS A 1 19.83 -7.98 -18.04
C LYS A 1 20.71 -6.89 -17.44
N THR A 2 21.99 -7.11 -17.21
CA THR A 2 22.92 -6.17 -16.56
C THR A 2 22.99 -4.81 -17.25
N THR A 3 22.89 -4.74 -18.58
CA THR A 3 22.84 -3.48 -19.34
C THR A 3 21.64 -2.61 -18.92
N PHE A 4 20.46 -3.20 -18.78
CA PHE A 4 19.27 -2.49 -18.33
C PHE A 4 19.36 -2.12 -16.86
N LEU A 5 19.89 -3.01 -16.01
CA LEU A 5 20.10 -2.74 -14.60
C LEU A 5 21.02 -1.52 -14.39
N ASN A 6 22.11 -1.40 -15.15
CA ASN A 6 23.01 -0.25 -15.12
C ASN A 6 22.29 1.05 -15.51
N GLN A 7 21.49 1.03 -16.59
CA GLN A 7 20.69 2.19 -16.99
C GLN A 7 19.68 2.61 -15.92
N TRP A 8 19.14 1.66 -15.16
CA TRP A 8 18.18 1.95 -14.09
C TRP A 8 18.86 2.50 -12.85
N ILE A 9 20.03 1.94 -12.46
CA ILE A 9 20.81 2.42 -11.30
C ILE A 9 21.20 3.89 -11.47
N GLU A 10 21.54 4.34 -12.69
CA GLU A 10 21.85 5.74 -12.99
C GLU A 10 20.67 6.71 -12.81
N GLN A 11 19.44 6.22 -12.89
CA GLN A 11 18.24 7.06 -12.86
C GLN A 11 17.53 7.06 -11.50
N VAL A 12 17.86 6.12 -10.60
CA VAL A 12 17.18 6.00 -9.29
C VAL A 12 17.92 6.82 -8.24
N LYS A 13 17.15 7.54 -7.41
CA LYS A 13 17.67 8.31 -6.27
C LYS A 13 17.52 7.51 -5.00
N GLY A 14 18.33 7.84 -4.00
CA GLY A 14 18.27 7.21 -2.68
C GLY A 14 19.28 6.08 -2.51
N LYS A 15 19.21 5.41 -1.35
CA LYS A 15 20.11 4.31 -0.99
C LYS A 15 19.64 3.03 -1.67
N THR A 16 20.41 2.54 -2.61
CA THR A 16 20.07 1.38 -3.43
C THR A 16 21.01 0.22 -3.15
N ALA A 17 20.48 -0.98 -3.06
CA ALA A 17 21.28 -2.20 -3.03
C ALA A 17 21.08 -3.01 -4.32
N VAL A 18 22.10 -3.74 -4.73
CA VAL A 18 22.06 -4.68 -5.85
C VAL A 18 22.62 -6.01 -5.39
N ILE A 19 21.86 -7.06 -5.63
CA ILE A 19 22.32 -8.44 -5.47
C ILE A 19 22.39 -9.07 -6.86
N GLN A 20 23.60 -9.42 -7.27
CA GLN A 20 23.84 -10.01 -8.58
C GLN A 20 24.15 -11.51 -8.46
N ASN A 21 23.40 -12.32 -9.19
CA ASN A 21 23.62 -13.75 -9.33
C ASN A 21 23.77 -14.16 -10.81
N ASP A 22 24.21 -13.25 -11.66
CA ASP A 22 24.48 -13.53 -13.07
C ASP A 22 25.96 -13.31 -13.38
N PHE A 23 26.60 -14.32 -13.97
CA PHE A 23 28.01 -14.29 -14.37
C PHE A 23 28.19 -13.79 -15.82
N GLY A 24 27.34 -12.86 -16.25
CA GLY A 24 27.45 -12.20 -17.55
C GLY A 24 28.78 -11.45 -17.73
N ALA A 25 29.12 -11.16 -18.99
CA ALA A 25 30.35 -10.44 -19.34
C ALA A 25 30.40 -8.98 -18.85
N GLN A 26 29.29 -8.44 -18.36
CA GLN A 26 29.16 -7.06 -17.87
C GLN A 26 28.98 -7.06 -16.34
N ALA A 27 29.80 -6.24 -15.68
CA ALA A 27 29.62 -5.95 -14.26
C ALA A 27 28.64 -4.78 -14.07
N VAL A 28 28.03 -4.70 -12.90
CA VAL A 28 27.25 -3.52 -12.49
C VAL A 28 28.20 -2.33 -12.38
N ASP A 29 27.83 -1.22 -13.02
CA ASP A 29 28.60 0.04 -12.99
C ASP A 29 28.42 0.73 -11.63
N ARG A 30 29.47 0.69 -10.82
CA ARG A 30 29.47 1.23 -9.45
C ARG A 30 29.85 2.71 -9.40
N GLU A 31 30.44 3.25 -10.48
CA GLU A 31 30.97 4.61 -10.50
C GLU A 31 29.93 5.67 -10.87
N ASN A 32 28.90 5.27 -11.63
CA ASN A 32 27.87 6.17 -12.15
C ASN A 32 26.55 6.18 -11.35
N ALA A 33 26.47 5.47 -10.22
CA ALA A 33 25.27 5.48 -9.39
C ALA A 33 25.08 6.83 -8.68
N GLU A 34 23.95 7.49 -8.91
CA GLU A 34 23.53 8.65 -8.14
C GLU A 34 23.05 8.21 -6.74
N GLY A 35 23.96 8.20 -5.77
CA GLY A 35 23.63 7.87 -4.37
C GLY A 35 24.54 6.82 -3.75
N SER A 36 24.14 6.24 -2.62
CA SER A 36 24.85 5.15 -1.94
C SER A 36 24.46 3.84 -2.53
N LEU A 37 25.36 3.17 -3.26
CA LEU A 37 25.15 1.83 -3.82
C LEU A 37 25.79 0.76 -2.95
N ILE A 38 25.00 -0.17 -2.47
CA ILE A 38 25.44 -1.41 -1.81
C ILE A 38 25.45 -2.51 -2.86
N TYR A 39 26.55 -3.22 -3.01
CA TYR A 39 26.67 -4.25 -4.00
C TYR A 39 27.13 -5.58 -3.41
N GLU A 40 26.39 -6.65 -3.71
CA GLU A 40 26.69 -8.00 -3.30
C GLU A 40 26.62 -8.96 -4.50
N GLU A 41 27.59 -9.86 -4.56
CA GLU A 41 27.58 -10.98 -5.50
C GLU A 41 27.22 -12.27 -4.77
N ILE A 42 26.39 -13.10 -5.41
CA ILE A 42 26.14 -14.47 -4.96
C ILE A 42 27.03 -15.40 -5.77
N GLY A 43 27.66 -16.35 -5.10
CA GLY A 43 28.64 -17.27 -5.69
C GLY A 43 28.11 -18.12 -6.86
N GLU A 44 28.95 -19.00 -7.42
CA GLU A 44 28.60 -19.83 -8.57
C GLU A 44 27.44 -20.78 -8.27
N GLY A 45 26.34 -20.64 -9.04
CA GLY A 45 25.13 -21.45 -8.93
C GLY A 45 23.84 -20.62 -8.96
N CYS A 46 22.71 -21.26 -9.26
CA CYS A 46 21.44 -20.55 -9.21
C CYS A 46 20.87 -20.54 -7.78
N ILE A 47 20.14 -19.47 -7.45
CA ILE A 47 19.47 -19.31 -6.14
C ILE A 47 18.56 -20.52 -5.85
N CYS A 48 17.90 -21.07 -6.87
CA CYS A 48 17.00 -22.22 -6.76
C CYS A 48 17.70 -23.56 -6.40
N CYS A 49 19.00 -23.72 -6.70
CA CYS A 49 19.67 -25.04 -6.68
C CYS A 49 20.63 -25.29 -5.50
N GLY A 50 20.87 -24.31 -4.63
CA GLY A 50 21.81 -24.49 -3.52
C GLY A 50 22.29 -23.20 -2.86
N MET A 51 22.05 -22.06 -3.49
CA MET A 51 22.45 -20.75 -3.00
C MET A 51 21.35 -20.01 -2.23
N ALA A 52 20.19 -20.67 -2.01
CA ALA A 52 19.04 -20.05 -1.35
C ALA A 52 19.37 -19.54 0.07
N LEU A 53 20.18 -20.27 0.83
CA LEU A 53 20.60 -19.85 2.18
C LEU A 53 21.54 -18.64 2.15
N GLU A 54 22.52 -18.65 1.23
CA GLU A 54 23.43 -17.49 1.07
C GLU A 54 22.66 -16.26 0.60
N PHE A 55 21.73 -16.44 -0.31
CA PHE A 55 20.85 -15.36 -0.78
C PHE A 55 19.97 -14.82 0.36
N GLU A 56 19.33 -15.70 1.14
CA GLU A 56 18.51 -15.31 2.29
C GLU A 56 19.35 -14.54 3.32
N GLU A 57 20.58 -14.99 3.61
CA GLU A 57 21.46 -14.32 4.56
C GLU A 57 21.91 -12.94 4.08
N LYS A 58 22.31 -12.79 2.81
CA LYS A 58 22.67 -11.51 2.22
C LYS A 58 21.49 -10.55 2.16
N MET A 59 20.32 -11.02 1.71
CA MET A 59 19.09 -10.25 1.72
C MET A 59 18.73 -9.74 3.11
N ARG A 60 18.78 -10.63 4.10
CA ARG A 60 18.50 -10.28 5.49
C ARG A 60 19.47 -9.22 6.01
N ARG A 61 20.77 -9.39 5.79
CA ARG A 61 21.79 -8.41 6.19
C ARG A 61 21.52 -7.04 5.55
N ILE A 62 21.35 -6.99 4.24
CA ILE A 62 21.09 -5.74 3.52
C ILE A 62 19.80 -5.09 4.03
N ALA A 63 18.71 -5.84 4.13
CA ALA A 63 17.42 -5.30 4.56
C ALA A 63 17.42 -4.84 6.01
N MET A 64 18.17 -5.49 6.91
CA MET A 64 18.14 -5.25 8.36
C MET A 64 19.22 -4.30 8.85
N GLU A 65 20.42 -4.36 8.28
CA GLU A 65 21.56 -3.57 8.73
C GLU A 65 21.78 -2.33 7.86
N ASP A 66 21.68 -2.51 6.55
CA ASP A 66 21.92 -1.43 5.60
C ASP A 66 20.68 -0.57 5.34
N CYS A 67 19.47 -1.14 5.47
CA CYS A 67 18.19 -0.45 5.29
C CYS A 67 18.15 0.44 4.02
N PRO A 68 18.34 -0.11 2.83
CA PRO A 68 18.21 0.67 1.60
C PRO A 68 16.75 0.97 1.28
N ASP A 69 16.51 2.01 0.46
CA ASP A 69 15.18 2.34 -0.05
C ASP A 69 14.68 1.28 -1.03
N ARG A 70 15.62 0.57 -1.71
CA ARG A 70 15.29 -0.51 -2.65
C ARG A 70 16.43 -1.49 -2.83
N ILE A 71 16.07 -2.72 -3.22
CA ILE A 71 17.02 -3.80 -3.53
C ILE A 71 16.69 -4.34 -4.92
N PHE A 72 17.61 -4.18 -5.87
CA PHE A 72 17.54 -4.85 -7.16
C PHE A 72 18.18 -6.24 -7.05
N ILE A 73 17.50 -7.25 -7.56
CA ILE A 73 18.00 -8.62 -7.61
C ILE A 73 18.14 -9.05 -9.06
N GLU A 74 19.36 -9.25 -9.54
CA GLU A 74 19.62 -9.82 -10.84
C GLU A 74 19.80 -11.33 -10.71
N ALA A 75 18.73 -12.07 -11.00
CA ALA A 75 18.75 -13.52 -10.96
C ALA A 75 19.49 -14.12 -12.17
N SER A 76 20.10 -15.29 -11.99
CA SER A 76 20.71 -16.08 -13.05
C SER A 76 19.73 -16.35 -14.19
N GLY A 77 20.24 -16.35 -15.43
CA GLY A 77 19.47 -16.71 -16.61
C GLY A 77 18.90 -18.14 -16.60
N PHE A 78 19.47 -19.02 -15.78
CA PHE A 78 19.05 -20.41 -15.59
C PHE A 78 18.29 -20.64 -14.27
N GLY A 79 17.92 -19.57 -13.54
CA GLY A 79 17.16 -19.65 -12.30
C GLY A 79 15.66 -19.47 -12.51
N LYS A 80 14.85 -20.10 -11.66
CA LYS A 80 13.41 -19.83 -11.60
C LYS A 80 13.16 -18.52 -10.87
N LEU A 81 12.38 -17.64 -11.48
CA LEU A 81 11.96 -16.37 -10.87
C LEU A 81 11.07 -16.63 -9.65
N SER A 82 10.19 -17.61 -9.75
CA SER A 82 9.32 -18.06 -8.66
C SER A 82 10.09 -18.45 -7.38
N ASP A 83 11.27 -19.07 -7.50
CA ASP A 83 12.10 -19.43 -6.34
C ASP A 83 12.69 -18.19 -5.66
N VAL A 84 13.15 -17.20 -6.42
CA VAL A 84 13.66 -15.93 -5.88
C VAL A 84 12.57 -15.19 -5.12
N VAL A 85 11.39 -15.05 -5.73
CA VAL A 85 10.21 -14.43 -5.11
C VAL A 85 9.80 -15.14 -3.82
N LYS A 86 9.82 -16.48 -3.83
CA LYS A 86 9.51 -17.29 -2.64
C LYS A 86 10.47 -17.01 -1.47
N VAL A 87 11.78 -16.91 -1.72
CA VAL A 87 12.75 -16.60 -0.65
C VAL A 87 12.51 -15.20 -0.10
N CYS A 88 12.26 -14.20 -0.96
CA CYS A 88 11.95 -12.84 -0.53
C CYS A 88 10.67 -12.78 0.31
N THR A 89 9.61 -13.49 -0.10
CA THR A 89 8.34 -13.58 0.64
C THR A 89 8.54 -14.23 2.01
N GLN A 90 9.28 -15.32 2.08
CA GLN A 90 9.58 -15.98 3.35
C GLN A 90 10.39 -15.08 4.30
N LEU A 91 11.32 -14.28 3.76
CA LEU A 91 12.09 -13.33 4.56
C LEU A 91 11.19 -12.20 5.10
N LYS A 92 10.32 -11.64 4.27
CA LYS A 92 9.30 -10.65 4.68
C LYS A 92 8.47 -11.16 5.86
N GLU A 93 7.96 -12.39 5.76
CA GLU A 93 7.16 -13.02 6.80
C GLU A 93 7.94 -13.27 8.10
N LYS A 94 9.18 -13.81 7.99
CA LYS A 94 10.02 -14.13 9.16
C LYS A 94 10.45 -12.91 9.96
N GLU A 95 10.81 -11.83 9.27
CA GLU A 95 11.37 -10.63 9.90
C GLU A 95 10.27 -9.61 10.26
N HIS A 96 9.00 -9.89 9.93
CA HIS A 96 7.85 -8.99 10.17
C HIS A 96 8.10 -7.56 9.67
N ARG A 97 8.83 -7.43 8.56
CA ARG A 97 9.16 -6.14 7.95
C ARG A 97 8.28 -5.85 6.76
N GLU A 98 7.96 -4.58 6.63
CA GLU A 98 7.30 -3.99 5.49
C GLU A 98 8.27 -3.93 4.31
N MET A 99 8.37 -5.01 3.57
CA MET A 99 9.09 -5.07 2.31
C MET A 99 8.08 -5.35 1.21
N MET A 100 8.11 -4.52 0.18
CA MET A 100 7.40 -4.83 -1.06
C MET A 100 8.28 -5.72 -1.93
N ILE A 101 7.68 -6.71 -2.59
CA ILE A 101 8.36 -7.65 -3.46
C ILE A 101 7.77 -7.47 -4.86
N GLY A 102 8.63 -7.18 -5.82
CA GLY A 102 8.25 -6.89 -7.19
C GLY A 102 8.44 -5.41 -7.54
N PRO A 103 8.10 -5.01 -8.77
CA PRO A 103 7.68 -5.91 -9.83
C PRO A 103 8.80 -6.80 -10.34
N ASN A 104 8.43 -7.99 -10.80
CA ASN A 104 9.33 -8.94 -11.39
C ASN A 104 9.51 -8.62 -12.87
N VAL A 105 10.74 -8.33 -13.30
CA VAL A 105 11.04 -7.96 -14.68
C VAL A 105 11.82 -9.07 -15.38
N THR A 106 11.29 -9.52 -16.50
CA THR A 106 11.99 -10.47 -17.39
C THR A 106 12.39 -9.78 -18.69
N VAL A 107 13.64 -9.97 -19.10
CA VAL A 107 14.16 -9.47 -20.37
C VAL A 107 14.22 -10.63 -21.36
N VAL A 108 13.55 -10.48 -22.50
CA VAL A 108 13.48 -11.49 -23.56
C VAL A 108 14.03 -10.99 -24.87
N ASP A 109 14.63 -11.88 -25.65
CA ASP A 109 14.96 -11.67 -27.07
C ASP A 109 13.78 -12.17 -27.89
N ILE A 110 13.13 -11.30 -28.66
CA ILE A 110 11.85 -11.63 -29.32
C ILE A 110 11.99 -12.78 -30.30
N GLY A 111 13.08 -12.81 -31.10
CA GLY A 111 13.32 -13.86 -32.07
C GLY A 111 13.63 -15.23 -31.44
N MET A 112 13.96 -15.27 -30.16
CA MET A 112 14.37 -16.48 -29.47
C MET A 112 13.32 -17.05 -28.50
N VAL A 113 12.19 -16.34 -28.27
CA VAL A 113 11.19 -16.70 -27.25
C VAL A 113 10.67 -18.12 -27.45
N GLU A 114 10.20 -18.47 -28.65
CA GLU A 114 9.63 -19.80 -28.92
C GLU A 114 10.69 -20.89 -28.85
N ALA A 115 11.89 -20.64 -29.37
CA ALA A 115 13.00 -21.57 -29.35
C ALA A 115 13.45 -21.86 -27.90
N TYR A 116 13.56 -20.83 -27.07
CA TYR A 116 13.98 -20.98 -25.66
C TYR A 116 12.87 -21.58 -24.80
N ALA A 117 11.61 -21.24 -25.02
CA ALA A 117 10.49 -21.86 -24.33
C ALA A 117 10.43 -23.38 -24.57
N SER A 118 10.75 -23.80 -25.80
CA SER A 118 10.80 -25.21 -26.17
C SER A 118 12.10 -25.92 -25.77
N GLY A 119 13.25 -25.21 -25.78
CA GLY A 119 14.59 -25.79 -25.61
C GLY A 119 15.15 -25.67 -24.19
N LEU A 120 14.96 -24.55 -23.50
CA LEU A 120 15.44 -24.31 -22.12
C LEU A 120 14.45 -24.76 -21.05
N GLY A 121 13.25 -25.17 -21.48
CA GLY A 121 12.26 -25.79 -20.65
C GLY A 121 11.74 -24.90 -19.52
N GLU A 122 11.53 -25.53 -18.35
CA GLU A 122 10.80 -24.94 -17.22
C GLU A 122 11.42 -23.64 -16.65
N PHE A 123 12.72 -23.43 -16.76
CA PHE A 123 13.36 -22.24 -16.20
C PHE A 123 13.02 -20.96 -16.96
N TYR A 124 13.08 -21.02 -18.29
CA TYR A 124 12.74 -19.87 -19.12
C TYR A 124 11.25 -19.56 -19.09
N VAL A 125 10.42 -20.60 -19.12
CA VAL A 125 8.97 -20.47 -19.02
C VAL A 125 8.59 -19.86 -17.67
N ASP A 126 9.16 -20.33 -16.56
CA ASP A 126 8.92 -19.80 -15.22
C ASP A 126 9.24 -18.30 -15.13
N GLN A 127 10.36 -17.84 -15.75
CA GLN A 127 10.71 -16.42 -15.75
C GLN A 127 9.68 -15.56 -16.49
N ILE A 128 9.06 -16.08 -17.55
CA ILE A 128 8.01 -15.36 -18.28
C ILE A 128 6.68 -15.40 -17.53
N GLU A 129 6.27 -16.58 -17.03
CA GLU A 129 4.98 -16.77 -16.35
C GLU A 129 4.87 -15.95 -15.05
N HIS A 130 5.99 -15.73 -14.35
CA HIS A 130 6.04 -14.99 -13.09
C HIS A 130 6.51 -13.55 -13.24
N ALA A 131 6.68 -13.05 -14.46
CA ALA A 131 6.99 -11.65 -14.72
C ALA A 131 5.73 -10.77 -14.59
N ASP A 132 5.89 -9.63 -13.93
CA ASP A 132 4.91 -8.54 -13.93
C ASP A 132 5.12 -7.64 -15.15
N VAL A 133 6.39 -7.53 -15.57
CA VAL A 133 6.80 -6.75 -16.74
C VAL A 133 7.77 -7.56 -17.60
N ILE A 134 7.55 -7.57 -18.91
CA ILE A 134 8.43 -8.19 -19.89
C ILE A 134 9.03 -7.12 -20.78
N LEU A 135 10.35 -6.93 -20.66
CA LEU A 135 11.11 -6.06 -21.55
C LEU A 135 11.54 -6.86 -22.79
N VAL A 136 11.00 -6.46 -23.93
CA VAL A 136 11.24 -7.13 -25.21
C VAL A 136 12.39 -6.46 -25.92
N ASN A 137 13.39 -7.23 -26.31
CA ASN A 137 14.61 -6.77 -26.96
C ASN A 137 14.72 -7.34 -28.37
N ASN A 138 15.57 -6.71 -29.21
CA ASN A 138 15.92 -7.09 -30.59
C ASN A 138 14.79 -7.05 -31.62
N ILE A 139 13.74 -6.25 -31.40
CA ILE A 139 12.63 -6.10 -32.35
C ILE A 139 13.08 -5.43 -33.64
N ASP A 140 13.98 -4.46 -33.55
CA ASP A 140 14.51 -3.72 -34.69
C ASP A 140 15.83 -4.29 -35.23
N SER A 141 16.21 -5.52 -34.85
CA SER A 141 17.44 -6.14 -35.31
C SER A 141 17.30 -6.66 -36.73
N ASP A 142 18.23 -6.27 -37.62
CA ASP A 142 18.32 -6.79 -38.98
C ASP A 142 18.57 -8.32 -39.02
N ASP A 143 18.93 -8.91 -37.90
CA ASP A 143 19.24 -10.34 -37.78
C ASP A 143 18.01 -11.19 -37.39
N VAL A 144 16.84 -10.58 -37.15
CA VAL A 144 15.61 -11.29 -36.76
C VAL A 144 14.57 -11.16 -37.89
N GLU A 145 14.04 -12.29 -38.35
CA GLU A 145 13.01 -12.29 -39.41
C GLU A 145 11.66 -11.86 -38.85
N SER A 146 10.84 -11.18 -39.66
CA SER A 146 9.51 -10.71 -39.24
C SER A 146 8.58 -11.84 -38.76
N GLU A 147 8.77 -13.06 -39.30
CA GLU A 147 8.03 -14.25 -38.89
C GLU A 147 8.40 -14.69 -37.46
N GLU A 148 9.69 -14.64 -37.12
CA GLU A 148 10.20 -14.96 -35.76
C GLU A 148 9.69 -13.94 -34.72
N ILE A 149 9.61 -12.66 -35.10
CA ILE A 149 9.02 -11.61 -34.21
C ILE A 149 7.55 -11.92 -33.95
N GLU A 150 6.78 -12.25 -34.98
CA GLU A 150 5.35 -12.58 -34.83
C GLU A 150 5.13 -13.83 -33.99
N GLU A 151 5.94 -14.85 -34.15
CA GLU A 151 5.92 -16.09 -33.35
C GLU A 151 6.31 -15.80 -31.91
N GLY A 152 7.33 -14.97 -31.66
CA GLY A 152 7.75 -14.52 -30.35
C GLY A 152 6.63 -13.80 -29.58
N TRP A 153 5.92 -12.87 -30.23
CA TRP A 153 4.78 -12.20 -29.61
C TRP A 153 3.64 -13.16 -29.29
N LYS A 154 3.31 -14.11 -30.17
CA LYS A 154 2.31 -15.14 -29.90
C LYS A 154 2.69 -16.02 -28.72
N ALA A 155 3.98 -16.35 -28.61
CA ALA A 155 4.50 -17.13 -27.48
C ALA A 155 4.40 -16.37 -26.16
N LEU A 156 4.77 -15.08 -26.13
CA LEU A 156 4.63 -14.24 -24.95
C LEU A 156 3.17 -14.10 -24.49
N GLU A 157 2.25 -13.91 -25.45
CA GLU A 157 0.82 -13.88 -25.13
C GLU A 157 0.29 -15.21 -24.58
N ARG A 158 0.77 -16.33 -25.12
CA ARG A 158 0.42 -17.66 -24.61
C ARG A 158 0.94 -17.93 -23.19
N LEU A 159 2.18 -17.51 -22.90
CA LEU A 159 2.85 -17.80 -21.62
C LEU A 159 2.43 -16.83 -20.50
N ASN A 160 2.26 -15.55 -20.84
CA ASN A 160 1.85 -14.56 -19.84
C ASN A 160 0.96 -13.46 -20.43
N THR A 161 -0.34 -13.58 -20.24
CA THR A 161 -1.34 -12.61 -20.72
C THR A 161 -1.45 -11.37 -19.83
N LYS A 162 -0.90 -11.41 -18.61
CA LYS A 162 -1.08 -10.36 -17.59
C LYS A 162 0.08 -9.37 -17.54
N ALA A 163 1.28 -9.81 -17.88
CA ALA A 163 2.46 -8.95 -17.81
C ALA A 163 2.35 -7.78 -18.78
N LEU A 164 2.78 -6.60 -18.32
CA LEU A 164 3.06 -5.47 -19.21
C LEU A 164 4.22 -5.87 -20.14
N LYS A 165 4.07 -5.68 -21.43
CA LYS A 165 5.10 -5.96 -22.43
C LYS A 165 5.51 -4.65 -23.10
N SER A 166 6.79 -4.30 -23.03
CA SER A 166 7.33 -3.06 -23.60
C SER A 166 8.69 -3.28 -24.23
N GLU A 167 8.97 -2.52 -25.28
CA GLU A 167 10.26 -2.43 -25.97
C GLU A 167 11.13 -1.31 -25.36
N ASP A 168 10.53 -0.37 -24.65
CA ASP A 168 11.21 0.77 -24.05
C ASP A 168 11.62 0.49 -22.59
N ALA A 169 12.93 0.38 -22.38
CA ALA A 169 13.51 0.19 -21.04
C ALA A 169 13.17 1.32 -20.08
N ARG A 170 12.90 2.54 -20.57
CA ARG A 170 12.50 3.68 -19.72
C ARG A 170 11.06 3.57 -19.29
N GLU A 171 10.18 3.10 -20.19
CA GLU A 171 8.79 2.82 -19.84
C GLU A 171 8.71 1.71 -18.80
N VAL A 172 9.51 0.65 -18.98
CA VAL A 172 9.63 -0.44 -17.99
C VAL A 172 10.14 0.09 -16.67
N LEU A 173 11.22 0.89 -16.66
CA LEU A 173 11.73 1.49 -15.42
C LEU A 173 10.66 2.36 -14.74
N LYS A 174 9.95 3.20 -15.50
CA LYS A 174 8.87 4.02 -14.98
C LYS A 174 7.77 3.15 -14.36
N SER A 175 7.34 2.12 -15.06
CA SER A 175 6.38 1.13 -14.53
C SER A 175 6.90 0.44 -13.26
N VAL A 176 8.17 0.03 -13.21
CA VAL A 176 8.83 -0.55 -12.04
C VAL A 176 8.84 0.42 -10.86
N MET A 177 9.15 1.70 -11.11
CA MET A 177 9.21 2.73 -10.07
C MET A 177 7.81 3.12 -9.58
N GLU A 178 6.84 3.14 -10.47
CA GLU A 178 5.43 3.41 -10.15
C GLU A 178 4.77 2.20 -9.47
N SER A 179 5.04 0.96 -9.94
CA SER A 179 4.53 -0.27 -9.32
C SER A 179 5.23 -0.62 -8.01
N GLY A 180 6.42 -0.10 -7.76
CA GLY A 180 7.04 -0.14 -6.44
C GLY A 180 6.18 0.55 -5.37
N ASN A 181 5.16 1.31 -5.78
CA ASN A 181 4.16 1.96 -4.94
C ASN A 181 2.73 1.43 -5.13
N VAL A 182 2.50 0.44 -5.99
CA VAL A 182 1.15 -0.09 -6.23
C VAL A 182 1.10 -1.55 -5.79
N ASP A 183 0.52 -1.78 -4.63
CA ASP A 183 0.06 -3.10 -4.21
C ASP A 183 -0.86 -3.65 -5.32
N GLN A 184 -0.54 -4.82 -5.89
CA GLN A 184 -1.37 -5.48 -6.94
C GLN A 184 -2.81 -5.72 -6.45
N ASN A 185 -3.02 -5.65 -5.14
CA ASN A 185 -4.32 -5.74 -4.50
C ASN A 185 -5.09 -4.41 -4.48
N LEU A 186 -4.50 -3.30 -4.94
CA LEU A 186 -5.16 -2.00 -5.05
C LEU A 186 -5.72 -1.79 -6.46
N GLN A 187 -7.03 -1.84 -6.58
CA GLN A 187 -7.70 -1.45 -7.81
C GLN A 187 -7.80 0.07 -7.86
N ILE A 188 -7.07 0.71 -8.77
CA ILE A 188 -6.98 2.16 -8.90
C ILE A 188 -7.50 2.59 -10.28
N GLU A 189 -8.29 3.65 -10.30
CA GLU A 189 -8.74 4.33 -11.53
C GLU A 189 -8.46 5.83 -11.43
N GLY A 190 -7.50 6.31 -12.21
CA GLY A 190 -7.04 7.71 -12.15
C GLY A 190 -6.42 8.05 -10.78
N ASP A 191 -7.02 9.00 -10.06
CA ASP A 191 -6.62 9.44 -8.73
C ASP A 191 -7.48 8.78 -7.60
N THR A 192 -8.19 7.71 -7.91
CA THR A 192 -9.15 7.07 -7.02
C THR A 192 -8.78 5.62 -6.74
N LEU A 193 -8.62 5.26 -5.46
CA LEU A 193 -8.56 3.88 -5.02
C LEU A 193 -9.98 3.30 -4.96
N ILE A 194 -10.31 2.43 -5.91
CA ILE A 194 -11.64 1.85 -6.05
C ILE A 194 -11.86 0.71 -5.06
N LYS A 195 -10.89 -0.20 -4.93
CA LYS A 195 -11.04 -1.39 -4.08
C LYS A 195 -9.70 -1.96 -3.68
N TYR A 196 -9.60 -2.43 -2.45
CA TYR A 196 -8.55 -3.33 -1.99
C TYR A 196 -9.02 -4.78 -2.10
N LEU A 197 -8.19 -5.62 -2.71
CA LEU A 197 -8.49 -7.01 -3.02
C LEU A 197 -7.60 -8.01 -2.26
N GLY A 198 -6.65 -7.49 -1.46
CA GLY A 198 -5.67 -8.29 -0.73
C GLY A 198 -6.12 -8.69 0.68
N ALA A 199 -5.18 -9.30 1.41
CA ALA A 199 -5.35 -9.72 2.79
C ALA A 199 -4.13 -9.33 3.66
N ASP A 200 -3.35 -8.31 3.24
CA ASP A 200 -2.18 -7.86 3.97
C ASP A 200 -2.59 -7.09 5.23
N ALA A 201 -1.82 -7.26 6.32
CA ALA A 201 -2.09 -6.55 7.56
C ALA A 201 -1.75 -5.05 7.47
N PHE A 202 -0.84 -4.69 6.58
CA PHE A 202 -0.42 -3.33 6.29
C PHE A 202 -0.63 -3.01 4.81
N VAL A 203 -1.17 -1.83 4.53
CA VAL A 203 -1.42 -1.37 3.15
C VAL A 203 -0.87 0.04 2.98
N GLU A 204 -0.01 0.23 1.99
CA GLU A 204 0.49 1.53 1.55
C GLU A 204 -0.35 2.01 0.36
N VAL A 205 -1.03 3.14 0.50
CA VAL A 205 -1.77 3.76 -0.61
C VAL A 205 -0.81 4.67 -1.37
N PRO A 206 -0.64 4.49 -2.70
CA PRO A 206 0.37 5.22 -3.48
C PRO A 206 0.11 6.72 -3.53
N ASP A 207 1.20 7.48 -3.72
CA ASP A 207 1.14 8.92 -3.95
C ASP A 207 0.26 9.28 -5.14
N GLY A 208 -0.42 10.43 -5.06
CA GLY A 208 -1.31 10.91 -6.11
C GLY A 208 -2.76 10.43 -5.97
N ILE A 209 -3.05 9.46 -5.10
CA ILE A 209 -4.43 9.08 -4.79
C ILE A 209 -5.09 10.21 -3.98
N ARG A 210 -6.22 10.72 -4.49
CA ARG A 210 -7.01 11.78 -3.86
C ARG A 210 -8.30 11.28 -3.23
N ILE A 211 -8.80 10.15 -3.69
CA ILE A 211 -10.08 9.59 -3.25
C ILE A 211 -9.90 8.12 -2.85
N ILE A 212 -10.30 7.80 -1.62
CA ILE A 212 -10.61 6.42 -1.22
C ILE A 212 -12.10 6.22 -1.52
N ALA A 213 -12.42 5.37 -2.47
CA ALA A 213 -13.79 5.19 -2.96
C ALA A 213 -14.73 4.60 -1.90
N ASP A 214 -16.02 4.61 -2.22
CA ASP A 214 -17.03 3.98 -1.40
C ASP A 214 -16.74 2.46 -1.29
N SER A 215 -16.75 1.93 -0.06
CA SER A 215 -16.47 0.51 0.24
C SER A 215 -15.08 -0.01 -0.17
N ALA A 216 -14.08 0.85 -0.36
CA ALA A 216 -12.76 0.45 -0.85
C ALA A 216 -12.07 -0.62 0.04
N PHE A 217 -12.17 -0.54 1.36
CA PHE A 217 -11.64 -1.50 2.34
C PHE A 217 -12.75 -2.13 3.20
N GLU A 218 -13.99 -2.12 2.73
CA GLU A 218 -15.13 -2.63 3.49
C GLU A 218 -14.94 -4.13 3.79
N TYR A 219 -15.03 -4.49 5.09
CA TYR A 219 -14.82 -5.84 5.62
C TYR A 219 -13.45 -6.47 5.34
N CYS A 220 -12.43 -5.68 5.05
CA CYS A 220 -11.04 -6.15 4.98
C CYS A 220 -10.52 -6.43 6.40
N MET A 221 -10.90 -7.57 6.99
CA MET A 221 -10.63 -7.92 8.39
C MET A 221 -9.14 -8.10 8.70
N GLU A 222 -8.34 -8.50 7.74
CA GLU A 222 -6.90 -8.74 7.89
C GLU A 222 -6.09 -7.42 7.92
N VAL A 223 -6.61 -6.36 7.32
CA VAL A 223 -5.96 -5.05 7.25
C VAL A 223 -5.97 -4.40 8.64
N GLN A 224 -4.80 -4.19 9.24
CA GLN A 224 -4.65 -3.60 10.58
C GLN A 224 -4.16 -2.15 10.56
N GLU A 225 -3.43 -1.77 9.52
CA GLU A 225 -2.90 -0.42 9.34
C GLU A 225 -2.92 -0.03 7.86
N VAL A 226 -3.29 1.22 7.57
CA VAL A 226 -3.28 1.79 6.23
C VAL A 226 -2.55 3.12 6.28
N HIS A 227 -1.56 3.28 5.42
CA HIS A 227 -0.90 4.56 5.18
C HIS A 227 -1.57 5.28 4.00
N LEU A 228 -2.05 6.48 4.28
CA LEU A 228 -2.65 7.37 3.28
C LEU A 228 -1.65 8.46 2.91
N PRO A 229 -1.42 8.73 1.61
CA PRO A 229 -0.55 9.82 1.19
C PRO A 229 -1.19 11.19 1.44
N ASP A 230 -0.35 12.22 1.51
CA ASP A 230 -0.77 13.61 1.71
C ASP A 230 -1.65 14.19 0.58
N SER A 231 -1.90 13.43 -0.47
CA SER A 231 -2.78 13.80 -1.58
C SER A 231 -4.26 13.43 -1.33
N VAL A 232 -4.58 12.59 -0.32
CA VAL A 232 -5.96 12.14 -0.09
C VAL A 232 -6.82 13.27 0.45
N GLU A 233 -7.91 13.58 -0.27
CA GLU A 233 -8.86 14.63 0.10
C GLU A 233 -10.21 14.10 0.57
N ARG A 234 -10.56 12.86 0.19
CA ARG A 234 -11.84 12.25 0.52
C ARG A 234 -11.74 10.78 0.88
N ILE A 235 -12.43 10.42 1.97
CA ILE A 235 -12.73 9.04 2.36
C ILE A 235 -14.22 8.79 2.09
N GLY A 236 -14.53 7.85 1.21
CA GLY A 236 -15.88 7.54 0.74
C GLY A 236 -16.76 6.82 1.75
N LYS A 237 -18.03 6.60 1.38
CA LYS A 237 -19.00 5.88 2.21
C LYS A 237 -18.56 4.45 2.46
N HIS A 238 -18.68 3.99 3.72
CA HIS A 238 -18.31 2.62 4.09
C HIS A 238 -16.85 2.26 3.76
N ALA A 239 -15.98 3.23 3.44
CA ALA A 239 -14.64 2.97 2.89
C ALA A 239 -13.83 1.96 3.71
N PHE A 240 -13.89 2.04 5.03
CA PHE A 240 -13.23 1.12 5.97
C PHE A 240 -14.21 0.38 6.89
N GLN A 241 -15.51 0.39 6.58
CA GLN A 241 -16.50 -0.24 7.45
C GLN A 241 -16.18 -1.69 7.73
N GLY A 242 -16.18 -2.06 9.02
CA GLY A 242 -15.94 -3.43 9.45
C GLY A 242 -14.56 -3.99 9.13
N SER A 243 -13.60 -3.15 8.69
CA SER A 243 -12.22 -3.58 8.50
C SER A 243 -11.49 -3.80 9.84
N GLY A 244 -10.35 -4.50 9.78
CA GLY A 244 -9.53 -4.80 10.95
C GLY A 244 -8.63 -3.66 11.43
N ILE A 245 -8.79 -2.43 10.90
CA ILE A 245 -7.89 -1.29 11.13
C ILE A 245 -7.87 -0.90 12.60
N LYS A 246 -6.67 -0.96 13.20
CA LYS A 246 -6.38 -0.54 14.58
C LYS A 246 -5.76 0.84 14.65
N LYS A 247 -5.06 1.23 13.59
CA LYS A 247 -4.38 2.52 13.46
C LYS A 247 -4.53 3.05 12.04
N ILE A 248 -4.73 4.34 11.94
CA ILE A 248 -4.69 5.07 10.68
C ILE A 248 -4.27 6.52 11.00
N HIS A 249 -3.38 7.05 10.18
CA HIS A 249 -3.09 8.47 10.17
C HIS A 249 -3.90 9.13 9.05
N LEU A 250 -4.66 10.15 9.40
CA LEU A 250 -5.44 10.93 8.45
C LEU A 250 -4.63 12.19 8.07
N PRO A 251 -4.18 12.34 6.82
CA PRO A 251 -3.42 13.52 6.40
C PRO A 251 -4.28 14.79 6.44
N GLU A 252 -3.64 15.94 6.63
CA GLU A 252 -4.28 17.25 6.71
C GLU A 252 -4.99 17.68 5.41
N SER A 253 -4.73 17.01 4.30
CA SER A 253 -5.40 17.20 3.01
C SER A 253 -6.86 16.74 3.00
N ILE A 254 -7.28 15.90 3.95
CA ILE A 254 -8.63 15.33 3.99
C ILE A 254 -9.65 16.41 4.34
N LYS A 255 -10.61 16.60 3.44
CA LYS A 255 -11.74 17.54 3.57
C LYS A 255 -13.05 16.83 3.90
N THR A 256 -13.16 15.54 3.54
CA THR A 256 -14.42 14.80 3.68
C THR A 256 -14.17 13.39 4.18
N ILE A 257 -14.87 13.03 5.25
CA ILE A 257 -15.06 11.66 5.73
C ILE A 257 -16.56 11.38 5.61
N ASP A 258 -16.92 10.45 4.74
CA ASP A 258 -18.32 10.18 4.42
C ASP A 258 -19.01 9.21 5.41
N ILE A 259 -20.27 8.93 5.15
CA ILE A 259 -21.17 8.13 6.00
C ILE A 259 -20.61 6.72 6.22
N TYR A 260 -20.61 6.24 7.47
CA TYR A 260 -20.10 4.91 7.90
C TYR A 260 -18.64 4.64 7.55
N ALA A 261 -17.84 5.65 7.21
CA ALA A 261 -16.49 5.46 6.66
C ALA A 261 -15.61 4.53 7.51
N PHE A 262 -15.65 4.60 8.83
CA PHE A 262 -14.90 3.76 9.78
C PHE A 262 -15.79 2.94 10.71
N SER A 263 -17.08 2.81 10.40
CA SER A 263 -18.02 2.12 11.28
C SER A 263 -17.57 0.69 11.57
N GLY A 264 -17.59 0.28 12.85
CA GLY A 264 -17.27 -1.08 13.27
C GLY A 264 -15.79 -1.46 13.22
N THR A 265 -14.88 -0.49 13.01
CA THR A 265 -13.43 -0.74 13.07
C THR A 265 -12.92 -0.86 14.51
N PRO A 266 -11.85 -1.65 14.76
CA PRO A 266 -11.20 -1.75 16.07
C PRO A 266 -10.21 -0.61 16.37
N LEU A 267 -10.40 0.59 15.78
CA LEU A 267 -9.58 1.77 16.05
C LEU A 267 -9.53 2.06 17.55
N GLU A 268 -8.33 2.33 18.09
CA GLU A 268 -8.15 2.72 19.47
C GLU A 268 -8.05 4.24 19.69
N TYR A 269 -7.57 4.95 18.68
CA TYR A 269 -7.39 6.40 18.64
C TYR A 269 -7.62 6.90 17.23
N ILE A 270 -8.18 8.11 17.14
CA ILE A 270 -8.29 8.83 15.87
C ILE A 270 -8.06 10.32 16.09
N GLU A 271 -7.28 10.92 15.20
CA GLU A 271 -7.11 12.36 15.07
C GLU A 271 -7.74 12.80 13.76
N LEU A 272 -8.75 13.67 13.86
CA LEU A 272 -9.42 14.23 12.69
C LEU A 272 -8.61 15.44 12.21
N PRO A 273 -8.37 15.56 10.89
CA PRO A 273 -7.52 16.63 10.35
C PRO A 273 -8.16 18.01 10.51
N GLU A 274 -7.32 19.03 10.73
CA GLU A 274 -7.78 20.42 10.95
C GLU A 274 -8.52 21.01 9.72
N ASN A 275 -8.25 20.50 8.52
CA ASN A 275 -8.92 20.93 7.30
C ASN A 275 -10.23 20.18 6.99
N LEU A 276 -10.73 19.35 7.92
CA LEU A 276 -11.96 18.58 7.73
C LEU A 276 -13.17 19.50 7.63
N GLN A 277 -13.86 19.46 6.49
CA GLN A 277 -15.05 20.28 6.20
C GLN A 277 -16.34 19.50 6.40
N LYS A 278 -16.31 18.18 6.21
CA LYS A 278 -17.49 17.32 6.31
C LYS A 278 -17.16 16.02 7.03
N LEU A 279 -17.88 15.77 8.11
CA LEU A 279 -17.96 14.48 8.80
C LEU A 279 -19.33 13.85 8.52
N GLY A 280 -19.35 12.61 8.09
CA GLY A 280 -20.58 11.89 7.74
C GLY A 280 -21.26 11.27 8.97
N HIS A 281 -22.57 11.05 8.86
CA HIS A 281 -23.35 10.29 9.85
C HIS A 281 -22.72 8.92 10.11
N SER A 282 -22.72 8.49 11.36
CA SER A 282 -22.26 7.15 11.75
C SER A 282 -20.81 6.85 11.35
N ALA A 283 -19.98 7.84 11.07
CA ALA A 283 -18.63 7.66 10.54
C ALA A 283 -17.78 6.74 11.41
N PHE A 284 -17.92 6.77 12.73
CA PHE A 284 -17.22 5.93 13.71
C PHE A 284 -18.17 5.07 14.55
N ARG A 285 -19.40 4.84 14.06
CA ARG A 285 -20.38 4.02 14.78
C ARG A 285 -19.82 2.62 15.04
N TYR A 286 -20.07 2.05 16.22
CA TYR A 286 -19.56 0.73 16.64
C TYR A 286 -18.04 0.60 16.73
N CYS A 287 -17.27 1.68 16.78
CA CYS A 287 -15.84 1.62 17.05
C CYS A 287 -15.61 1.29 18.55
N ARG A 288 -15.93 0.06 18.93
CA ARG A 288 -15.99 -0.38 20.35
C ARG A 288 -14.66 -0.33 21.07
N MET A 289 -13.56 -0.22 20.36
CA MET A 289 -12.20 -0.13 20.92
C MET A 289 -11.71 1.31 21.04
N LEU A 290 -12.43 2.29 20.48
CA LEU A 290 -12.04 3.69 20.43
C LEU A 290 -12.03 4.29 21.85
N LYS A 291 -10.85 4.75 22.28
CA LYS A 291 -10.59 5.29 23.62
C LYS A 291 -10.56 6.82 23.64
N LYS A 292 -10.12 7.42 22.52
CA LYS A 292 -9.93 8.86 22.40
C LYS A 292 -10.10 9.32 20.95
N VAL A 293 -10.73 10.49 20.82
CA VAL A 293 -10.86 11.24 19.56
C VAL A 293 -10.25 12.62 19.76
N LYS A 294 -9.45 13.08 18.80
CA LYS A 294 -9.05 14.48 18.70
C LYS A 294 -9.82 15.11 17.55
N PHE A 295 -10.58 16.15 17.84
CA PHE A 295 -11.36 16.91 16.87
C PHE A 295 -10.57 18.08 16.31
N PRO A 296 -10.84 18.52 15.06
CA PRO A 296 -10.35 19.79 14.54
C PRO A 296 -11.00 20.97 15.26
N GLU A 297 -10.31 22.10 15.35
CA GLU A 297 -10.79 23.27 16.11
C GLU A 297 -12.11 23.87 15.56
N HIS A 298 -12.40 23.69 14.29
CA HIS A 298 -13.51 24.35 13.58
C HIS A 298 -14.68 23.42 13.20
N LEU A 299 -14.83 22.29 13.89
CA LEU A 299 -15.96 21.39 13.64
C LEU A 299 -17.23 21.92 14.30
N VAL A 300 -18.17 22.45 13.49
CA VAL A 300 -19.39 23.11 13.97
C VAL A 300 -20.47 22.12 14.39
N GLU A 301 -20.46 20.91 13.84
CA GLU A 301 -21.52 19.92 14.04
C GLU A 301 -20.92 18.52 14.26
N ILE A 302 -21.46 17.83 15.29
CA ILE A 302 -21.22 16.38 15.48
C ILE A 302 -22.44 15.66 14.91
N PRO A 303 -22.30 14.96 13.77
CA PRO A 303 -23.43 14.37 13.07
C PRO A 303 -24.07 13.20 13.80
N HIS A 304 -25.28 12.84 13.36
CA HIS A 304 -26.07 11.73 13.87
C HIS A 304 -25.27 10.42 13.96
N ASP A 305 -25.38 9.72 15.10
CA ASP A 305 -24.75 8.43 15.36
C ASP A 305 -23.22 8.39 15.19
N THR A 306 -22.52 9.51 15.07
CA THR A 306 -21.09 9.53 14.69
C THR A 306 -20.24 8.60 15.56
N PHE A 307 -20.43 8.63 16.89
CA PHE A 307 -19.71 7.79 17.86
C PHE A 307 -20.65 6.84 18.60
N ASN A 308 -21.78 6.48 18.02
CA ASN A 308 -22.75 5.58 18.64
C ASN A 308 -22.09 4.21 18.92
N ASP A 309 -22.27 3.68 20.15
CA ASP A 309 -21.69 2.44 20.63
C ASP A 309 -20.14 2.39 20.65
N CYS A 310 -19.46 3.54 20.78
CA CYS A 310 -18.04 3.61 21.09
C CYS A 310 -17.80 3.34 22.60
N GLY A 311 -18.05 2.11 23.02
CA GLY A 311 -18.16 1.73 24.43
C GLY A 311 -16.90 1.91 25.29
N LYS A 312 -15.70 2.13 24.71
CA LYS A 312 -14.45 2.43 25.41
C LYS A 312 -14.04 3.89 25.38
N LEU A 313 -14.81 4.77 24.74
CA LEU A 313 -14.53 6.20 24.70
C LEU A 313 -14.71 6.80 26.11
N ARG A 314 -13.62 7.34 26.68
CA ARG A 314 -13.59 7.80 28.07
C ARG A 314 -13.74 9.30 28.22
N GLU A 315 -13.21 10.05 27.26
CA GLU A 315 -13.17 11.50 27.28
C GLU A 315 -13.51 12.04 25.91
N VAL A 316 -14.32 13.08 25.88
CA VAL A 316 -14.67 13.85 24.69
C VAL A 316 -14.44 15.33 25.00
N ILE A 317 -13.50 15.92 24.28
CA ILE A 317 -13.26 17.36 24.28
C ILE A 317 -13.76 17.90 22.95
N LEU A 318 -14.93 18.54 22.99
CA LEU A 318 -15.53 19.12 21.78
C LEU A 318 -14.81 20.40 21.36
N PRO A 319 -14.71 20.66 20.04
CA PRO A 319 -14.19 21.92 19.53
C PRO A 319 -15.01 23.10 20.04
N HIS A 320 -14.34 24.20 20.23
CA HIS A 320 -14.96 25.39 20.79
C HIS A 320 -15.98 26.06 19.83
N ASP A 321 -15.95 25.73 18.54
CA ASP A 321 -16.91 26.21 17.54
C ASP A 321 -18.13 25.27 17.36
N THR A 322 -18.20 24.16 18.11
CA THR A 322 -19.32 23.21 17.99
C THR A 322 -20.62 23.86 18.41
N GLU A 323 -21.59 23.96 17.49
CA GLU A 323 -22.92 24.52 17.73
C GLU A 323 -24.01 23.45 17.86
N VAL A 324 -23.85 22.30 17.22
CA VAL A 324 -24.87 21.25 17.15
C VAL A 324 -24.29 19.88 17.48
N ILE A 325 -25.00 19.15 18.34
CA ILE A 325 -24.78 17.74 18.59
C ILE A 325 -26.06 17.01 18.17
N GLU A 326 -25.99 16.29 17.04
CA GLU A 326 -27.16 15.62 16.49
C GLU A 326 -27.54 14.36 17.30
N ALA A 327 -28.69 13.78 16.92
CA ALA A 327 -29.27 12.66 17.62
C ALA A 327 -28.32 11.45 17.74
N HIS A 328 -28.25 10.85 18.90
CA HIS A 328 -27.44 9.67 19.20
C HIS A 328 -25.93 9.80 18.94
N ALA A 329 -25.38 11.00 18.77
CA ALA A 329 -24.00 11.23 18.40
C ALA A 329 -22.98 10.47 19.29
N PHE A 330 -23.22 10.37 20.59
CA PHE A 330 -22.40 9.63 21.58
C PHE A 330 -23.22 8.57 22.34
N SER A 331 -24.37 8.15 21.81
CA SER A 331 -25.18 7.09 22.44
C SER A 331 -24.36 5.83 22.65
N GLY A 332 -24.49 5.15 23.78
CA GLY A 332 -23.76 3.89 24.04
C GLY A 332 -22.26 4.04 24.37
N CYS A 333 -21.75 5.24 24.57
CA CYS A 333 -20.38 5.48 25.04
C CYS A 333 -20.29 5.13 26.54
N ALA A 334 -20.34 3.83 26.85
CA ALA A 334 -20.52 3.35 28.24
C ALA A 334 -19.37 3.73 29.19
N ALA A 335 -18.15 3.93 28.68
CA ALA A 335 -16.99 4.32 29.47
C ALA A 335 -16.78 5.84 29.57
N LEU A 336 -17.66 6.66 28.97
CA LEU A 336 -17.55 8.12 28.98
C LEU A 336 -17.84 8.65 30.39
N GLU A 337 -16.84 9.25 31.03
CA GLU A 337 -16.92 9.70 32.43
C GLU A 337 -17.32 11.18 32.55
N GLN A 338 -16.85 12.00 31.62
CA GLN A 338 -17.19 13.42 31.59
C GLN A 338 -17.26 13.98 30.17
N VAL A 339 -18.06 15.00 29.99
CA VAL A 339 -18.16 15.79 28.76
C VAL A 339 -18.21 17.25 29.13
N ASP A 340 -17.32 18.05 28.56
CA ASP A 340 -17.38 19.50 28.64
C ASP A 340 -17.93 20.04 27.32
N LEU A 341 -19.17 20.51 27.36
CA LEU A 341 -19.81 21.17 26.22
C LEU A 341 -19.35 22.63 26.14
N PRO A 342 -18.81 23.08 25.00
CA PRO A 342 -18.44 24.49 24.84
C PRO A 342 -19.68 25.40 24.86
N GLU A 343 -19.51 26.66 25.25
CA GLU A 343 -20.60 27.67 25.31
C GLU A 343 -21.21 27.96 23.94
N SER A 344 -20.58 27.54 22.85
CA SER A 344 -21.06 27.61 21.48
C SER A 344 -22.21 26.65 21.17
N VAL A 345 -22.39 25.57 21.93
CA VAL A 345 -23.43 24.56 21.69
C VAL A 345 -24.81 25.17 21.97
N LYS A 346 -25.60 25.25 20.92
CA LYS A 346 -26.97 25.81 20.92
C LYS A 346 -28.03 24.72 20.91
N ARG A 347 -27.73 23.56 20.27
CA ARG A 347 -28.70 22.48 20.08
C ARG A 347 -28.08 21.13 20.36
N MET A 348 -28.77 20.37 21.16
CA MET A 348 -28.45 18.97 21.43
C MET A 348 -29.69 18.11 21.18
N GLU A 349 -29.59 17.18 20.24
CA GLU A 349 -30.75 16.41 19.81
C GLU A 349 -30.98 15.17 20.68
N GLU A 350 -32.11 14.48 20.42
CA GLU A 350 -32.57 13.34 21.21
C GLU A 350 -31.50 12.25 21.33
N GLY A 351 -31.30 11.77 22.55
CA GLY A 351 -30.45 10.62 22.81
C GLY A 351 -28.95 10.85 22.61
N ALA A 352 -28.48 12.09 22.43
CA ALA A 352 -27.06 12.38 22.13
C ALA A 352 -26.09 11.64 23.06
N PHE A 353 -26.42 11.46 24.36
CA PHE A 353 -25.62 10.73 25.38
C PHE A 353 -26.42 9.60 26.05
N VAL A 354 -27.43 9.06 25.40
CA VAL A 354 -28.23 7.97 25.98
C VAL A 354 -27.34 6.74 26.21
N THR A 355 -27.56 6.03 27.31
CA THR A 355 -26.76 4.85 27.76
C THR A 355 -25.25 5.11 27.99
N CYS A 356 -24.84 6.37 28.20
CA CYS A 356 -23.51 6.69 28.72
C CYS A 356 -23.49 6.43 30.24
N VAL A 357 -23.44 5.16 30.65
CA VAL A 357 -23.71 4.73 32.05
C VAL A 357 -22.64 5.17 33.03
N SER A 358 -21.45 5.55 32.59
CA SER A 358 -20.36 6.08 33.43
C SER A 358 -20.33 7.60 33.50
N LEU A 359 -21.25 8.30 32.84
CA LEU A 359 -21.24 9.76 32.73
C LEU A 359 -21.70 10.38 34.06
N GLU A 360 -20.74 10.93 34.82
CA GLU A 360 -21.00 11.53 36.14
C GLU A 360 -21.19 13.05 36.09
N LYS A 361 -20.55 13.71 35.10
CA LYS A 361 -20.54 15.17 35.01
C LYS A 361 -20.75 15.64 33.59
N VAL A 362 -21.69 16.54 33.44
CA VAL A 362 -21.90 17.27 32.17
C VAL A 362 -22.01 18.75 32.51
N HIS A 363 -21.18 19.56 31.90
CA HIS A 363 -21.33 21.00 31.95
C HIS A 363 -22.23 21.43 30.78
N LEU A 364 -23.40 21.98 31.11
CA LEU A 364 -24.36 22.45 30.09
C LEU A 364 -24.15 23.94 29.82
N PRO A 365 -24.01 24.38 28.57
CA PRO A 365 -23.89 25.77 28.22
C PRO A 365 -25.23 26.53 28.48
N LYS A 366 -25.13 27.83 28.76
CA LYS A 366 -26.31 28.64 29.16
C LYS A 366 -27.36 28.84 28.07
N GLY A 367 -26.99 28.65 26.83
CA GLY A 367 -27.84 28.85 25.64
C GLY A 367 -28.37 27.56 25.00
N LEU A 368 -28.26 26.41 25.70
CA LEU A 368 -28.66 25.13 25.15
C LEU A 368 -30.18 25.01 25.02
N GLU A 369 -30.65 24.60 23.84
CA GLU A 369 -32.03 24.25 23.50
C GLU A 369 -32.22 22.76 23.30
#